data_220cc842b736e209f098d3bac6aec5ae
#
_entry.id   220cc842b736e209f098d3bac6aec5ae
#
_cell.length_a   1.000
_cell.length_b   1.000
_cell.length_c   1.000
_cell.angle_alpha   90.00
_cell.angle_beta   90.00
_cell.angle_gamma   90.00
#
_symmetry.space_group_name_H-M   'P 1'
#
loop_
_entity.id
_entity.type
_entity.pdbx_description
1 polymer ?
#
loop_
_entity_poly.entity_id
_entity_poly.type
_entity_poly.pdbx_seq_one_letter_code
_entity_poly.pdbx_strand_id
1 'polypeptide(L)'
;MQMDNNRLDINEMMTGREYLDSLNDGRSVYIYGQKIKDVSRHPAFRNSAHSISRLYEALHHPESQDLMTSVDRDGYRTHRYFMPSPSGNELLKARDAIASWSRLTYGFMGRTPDYKAGFTATLGSDPHLYAPFHENALHWYRQTARKVLFLNHVLVNPPVGRSRAIADMRDIYLHTEKETDAGITVRGVKMVATSAVISNATFVAQNSATQYQIGREEDFALCFILPMNAPNLKIMCRRSYEASALSPFDNPLSSRFDENDSVLIFDGVFVPWENVLIYRDIERARNFYSASGFLNRYPLQSGTRLAVKMDFICGLLIKVLESNGTDSFRSVRTRLADIVALRNLMWSLTESLCLNPSDCTHLEDSAVSC
;
A
#
# COMPACT_ATOMS: atom_id res chain seq x y z
N MET A 1 -8.07 28.50 -25.01
CA MET A 1 -7.15 28.60 -23.88
C MET A 1 -6.06 27.57 -24.18
N GLN A 2 -4.93 28.06 -24.72
CA GLN A 2 -3.78 27.19 -25.06
C GLN A 2 -3.21 26.64 -23.76
N MET A 3 -3.21 25.30 -23.62
CA MET A 3 -2.50 24.64 -22.54
C MET A 3 -1.01 24.92 -22.69
N ASP A 4 -0.42 25.42 -21.63
CA ASP A 4 1.01 25.70 -21.52
C ASP A 4 1.79 24.38 -21.64
N ASN A 5 2.36 24.15 -22.83
CA ASN A 5 3.05 22.91 -23.19
C ASN A 5 4.50 22.85 -22.65
N ASN A 6 4.83 23.64 -21.62
CA ASN A 6 6.19 23.80 -21.12
C ASN A 6 6.36 23.21 -19.71
N ARG A 7 5.56 22.20 -19.30
CA ARG A 7 5.86 21.49 -18.07
C ARG A 7 7.09 20.59 -18.28
N LEU A 8 8.06 20.78 -17.41
CA LEU A 8 9.19 19.84 -17.30
C LEU A 8 8.62 18.43 -17.09
N ASP A 9 9.22 17.41 -17.73
CA ASP A 9 8.88 16.01 -17.54
C ASP A 9 10.11 15.31 -16.94
N ILE A 10 10.24 15.44 -15.62
CA ILE A 10 11.34 14.86 -14.85
C ILE A 10 10.92 13.48 -14.40
N ASN A 11 11.59 12.45 -14.86
CA ASN A 11 11.32 11.07 -14.48
C ASN A 11 12.33 10.58 -13.44
N GLU A 12 11.88 10.44 -12.18
CA GLU A 12 12.63 9.86 -11.07
C GLU A 12 12.02 8.53 -10.58
N MET A 13 10.99 8.00 -11.28
CA MET A 13 10.39 6.71 -10.95
C MET A 13 11.44 5.60 -11.03
N MET A 14 11.49 4.74 -10.04
CA MET A 14 12.37 3.57 -10.07
C MET A 14 12.05 2.68 -11.27
N THR A 15 13.08 2.17 -11.91
CA THR A 15 12.98 1.01 -12.80
C THR A 15 12.83 -0.27 -11.97
N GLY A 16 12.43 -1.39 -12.59
CA GLY A 16 12.35 -2.66 -11.89
C GLY A 16 13.69 -3.12 -11.32
N ARG A 17 14.81 -2.79 -11.99
CA ARG A 17 16.16 -3.06 -11.49
C ARG A 17 16.49 -2.23 -10.26
N GLU A 18 16.29 -0.93 -10.32
CA GLU A 18 16.51 -0.03 -9.17
C GLU A 18 15.65 -0.42 -7.96
N TYR A 19 14.41 -0.86 -8.20
CA TYR A 19 13.58 -1.41 -7.14
C TYR A 19 14.21 -2.66 -6.50
N LEU A 20 14.65 -3.64 -7.29
CA LEU A 20 15.31 -4.85 -6.75
C LEU A 20 16.60 -4.51 -5.99
N ASP A 21 17.41 -3.59 -6.52
CA ASP A 21 18.63 -3.12 -5.88
C ASP A 21 18.32 -2.39 -4.56
N SER A 22 17.22 -1.66 -4.47
CA SER A 22 16.76 -0.97 -3.26
C SER A 22 16.39 -1.90 -2.10
N LEU A 23 16.13 -3.18 -2.37
CA LEU A 23 15.86 -4.18 -1.34
C LEU A 23 17.13 -4.69 -0.64
N ASN A 24 18.31 -4.40 -1.18
CA ASN A 24 19.60 -4.78 -0.61
C ASN A 24 20.18 -3.65 0.25
N ASP A 25 19.41 -3.17 1.21
CA ASP A 25 19.66 -1.98 2.04
C ASP A 25 20.12 -2.30 3.47
N GLY A 26 20.37 -3.57 3.79
CA GLY A 26 20.83 -4.00 5.10
C GLY A 26 19.70 -4.25 6.13
N ARG A 27 18.43 -4.24 5.69
CA ARG A 27 17.27 -4.52 6.55
C ARG A 27 17.40 -5.83 7.32
N SER A 28 16.88 -5.88 8.55
CA SER A 28 16.97 -7.06 9.42
C SER A 28 15.76 -7.96 9.26
N VAL A 29 15.82 -8.91 8.33
CA VAL A 29 14.74 -9.86 7.99
C VAL A 29 15.04 -11.22 8.59
N TYR A 30 14.03 -11.85 9.20
CA TYR A 30 14.10 -13.19 9.79
C TYR A 30 12.97 -14.08 9.28
N ILE A 31 13.33 -15.29 8.84
CA ILE A 31 12.37 -16.35 8.47
C ILE A 31 12.93 -17.70 8.89
N TYR A 32 12.10 -18.60 9.42
CA TYR A 32 12.49 -19.91 9.93
C TYR A 32 13.65 -19.87 10.94
N GLY A 33 13.74 -18.82 11.76
CA GLY A 33 14.82 -18.61 12.73
C GLY A 33 16.15 -18.13 12.13
N GLN A 34 16.21 -17.87 10.84
CA GLN A 34 17.43 -17.43 10.15
C GLN A 34 17.33 -15.96 9.74
N LYS A 35 18.45 -15.24 9.86
CA LYS A 35 18.58 -13.87 9.32
C LYS A 35 18.88 -13.92 7.83
N ILE A 36 18.09 -13.21 7.03
CA ILE A 36 18.24 -13.14 5.57
C ILE A 36 19.15 -11.96 5.22
N LYS A 37 20.13 -12.22 4.36
CA LYS A 37 21.09 -11.20 3.91
C LYS A 37 20.65 -10.46 2.64
N ASP A 38 20.03 -11.18 1.70
CA ASP A 38 19.62 -10.67 0.39
C ASP A 38 18.17 -11.10 0.13
N VAL A 39 17.25 -10.17 0.27
CA VAL A 39 15.82 -10.41 0.11
C VAL A 39 15.47 -10.71 -1.34
N SER A 40 16.04 -9.96 -2.28
CA SER A 40 15.71 -10.05 -3.71
C SER A 40 16.12 -11.39 -4.34
N ARG A 41 17.07 -12.12 -3.73
CA ARG A 41 17.57 -13.43 -4.20
C ARG A 41 17.11 -14.61 -3.35
N HIS A 42 16.61 -14.34 -2.14
CA HIS A 42 16.23 -15.45 -1.23
C HIS A 42 14.99 -16.19 -1.76
N PRO A 43 14.98 -17.55 -1.75
CA PRO A 43 13.87 -18.36 -2.28
C PRO A 43 12.48 -18.06 -1.70
N ALA A 44 12.43 -17.49 -0.51
CA ALA A 44 11.15 -17.13 0.13
C ALA A 44 10.51 -15.84 -0.40
N PHE A 45 11.24 -15.01 -1.17
CA PHE A 45 10.79 -13.66 -1.54
C PHE A 45 11.14 -13.25 -2.97
N ARG A 46 12.06 -13.94 -3.64
CA ARG A 46 12.60 -13.53 -4.94
C ARG A 46 11.55 -13.39 -6.03
N ASN A 47 10.60 -14.33 -6.12
CA ASN A 47 9.60 -14.31 -7.18
C ASN A 47 8.57 -13.21 -6.94
N SER A 48 8.19 -12.98 -5.67
CA SER A 48 7.34 -11.87 -5.28
C SER A 48 8.01 -10.52 -5.54
N ALA A 49 9.31 -10.38 -5.21
CA ALA A 49 10.10 -9.19 -5.53
C ALA A 49 10.20 -8.97 -7.05
N HIS A 50 10.45 -10.01 -7.85
CA HIS A 50 10.43 -9.93 -9.30
C HIS A 50 9.04 -9.61 -9.88
N SER A 51 7.97 -10.07 -9.24
CA SER A 51 6.61 -9.70 -9.66
C SER A 51 6.36 -8.21 -9.47
N ILE A 52 6.82 -7.63 -8.37
CA ILE A 52 6.76 -6.18 -8.14
C ILE A 52 7.69 -5.43 -9.10
N SER A 53 8.92 -5.92 -9.37
CA SER A 53 9.83 -5.25 -10.32
C SER A 53 9.22 -5.10 -11.71
N ARG A 54 8.42 -6.06 -12.16
CA ARG A 54 7.67 -5.97 -13.42
C ARG A 54 6.63 -4.86 -13.45
N LEU A 55 6.06 -4.49 -12.30
CA LEU A 55 5.16 -3.34 -12.20
C LEU A 55 5.93 -2.04 -12.47
N TYR A 56 7.12 -1.92 -11.92
CA TYR A 56 7.99 -0.76 -12.16
C TYR A 56 8.45 -0.69 -13.63
N GLU A 57 8.89 -1.80 -14.22
CA GLU A 57 9.27 -1.83 -15.65
C GLU A 57 8.12 -1.35 -16.54
N ALA A 58 6.87 -1.71 -16.22
CA ALA A 58 5.72 -1.30 -17.00
C ALA A 58 5.50 0.22 -17.01
N LEU A 59 5.98 0.97 -16.01
CA LEU A 59 5.91 2.44 -15.96
C LEU A 59 6.80 3.11 -17.02
N HIS A 60 7.83 2.42 -17.48
CA HIS A 60 8.80 2.90 -18.46
C HIS A 60 8.56 2.36 -19.87
N HIS A 61 7.62 1.42 -20.02
CA HIS A 61 7.33 0.82 -21.32
C HIS A 61 6.49 1.78 -22.17
N PRO A 62 6.93 2.13 -23.42
CA PRO A 62 6.26 3.14 -24.25
C PRO A 62 4.76 2.91 -24.46
N GLU A 63 4.33 1.63 -24.58
CA GLU A 63 2.93 1.27 -24.84
C GLU A 63 2.00 1.49 -23.64
N SER A 64 2.55 1.55 -22.42
CA SER A 64 1.78 1.62 -21.18
C SER A 64 2.04 2.87 -20.35
N GLN A 65 3.12 3.60 -20.63
CA GLN A 65 3.53 4.75 -19.86
C GLN A 65 2.44 5.84 -19.81
N ASP A 66 1.88 6.21 -20.96
CA ASP A 66 0.86 7.26 -21.04
C ASP A 66 -0.44 6.87 -20.33
N LEU A 67 -0.79 5.58 -20.30
CA LEU A 67 -1.93 5.07 -19.57
C LEU A 67 -1.70 5.16 -18.05
N MET A 68 -0.53 4.72 -17.59
CA MET A 68 -0.26 4.53 -16.16
C MET A 68 0.31 5.76 -15.47
N THR A 69 0.94 6.67 -16.20
CA THR A 69 1.65 7.80 -15.61
C THR A 69 1.06 9.16 -16.01
N SER A 70 1.40 10.16 -15.22
CA SER A 70 1.12 11.57 -15.49
C SER A 70 2.20 12.43 -14.84
N VAL A 71 2.30 13.69 -15.26
CA VAL A 71 3.23 14.67 -14.70
C VAL A 71 2.49 15.49 -13.64
N ASP A 72 3.09 15.63 -12.46
CA ASP A 72 2.54 16.41 -11.35
C ASP A 72 2.72 17.94 -11.57
N ARG A 73 2.28 18.75 -10.59
CA ARG A 73 2.37 20.21 -10.65
C ARG A 73 3.81 20.72 -10.66
N ASP A 74 4.73 19.97 -10.05
CA ASP A 74 6.14 20.31 -9.95
C ASP A 74 6.95 19.82 -11.17
N GLY A 75 6.33 19.14 -12.13
CA GLY A 75 6.96 18.65 -13.34
C GLY A 75 7.53 17.23 -13.22
N TYR A 76 7.22 16.49 -12.18
CA TYR A 76 7.68 15.12 -11.97
C TYR A 76 6.67 14.11 -12.50
N ARG A 77 7.17 13.13 -13.26
CA ARG A 77 6.36 11.99 -13.71
C ARG A 77 6.16 11.00 -12.58
N THR A 78 4.94 10.51 -12.43
CA THR A 78 4.57 9.50 -11.42
C THR A 78 3.44 8.61 -11.91
N HIS A 79 3.19 7.50 -11.23
CA HIS A 79 1.98 6.70 -11.47
C HIS A 79 0.73 7.52 -11.06
N ARG A 80 -0.30 7.53 -11.93
CA ARG A 80 -1.49 8.41 -11.78
C ARG A 80 -2.13 8.37 -10.41
N TYR A 81 -2.17 7.22 -9.77
CA TYR A 81 -2.81 7.06 -8.46
C TYR A 81 -1.97 7.58 -7.29
N PHE A 82 -0.69 7.91 -7.51
CA PHE A 82 0.17 8.54 -6.49
C PHE A 82 -0.07 10.05 -6.36
N MET A 83 -0.90 10.62 -7.21
CA MET A 83 -1.30 12.02 -7.14
C MET A 83 -2.73 12.17 -6.63
N PRO A 84 -3.07 13.31 -6.00
CA PRO A 84 -4.46 13.74 -5.82
C PRO A 84 -5.18 13.80 -7.16
N SER A 85 -6.43 13.36 -7.21
CA SER A 85 -7.25 13.40 -8.42
C SER A 85 -8.22 14.59 -8.35
N PRO A 86 -8.08 15.61 -9.20
CA PRO A 86 -8.89 16.83 -9.09
C PRO A 86 -10.30 16.69 -9.70
N SER A 87 -10.62 15.53 -10.30
CA SER A 87 -11.94 15.30 -10.94
C SER A 87 -12.24 13.81 -11.10
N GLY A 88 -13.51 13.50 -11.36
CA GLY A 88 -13.94 12.14 -11.70
C GLY A 88 -13.24 11.57 -12.94
N ASN A 89 -12.94 12.42 -13.95
CA ASN A 89 -12.16 12.00 -15.13
C ASN A 89 -10.73 11.57 -14.75
N GLU A 90 -10.08 12.27 -13.83
CA GLU A 90 -8.75 11.88 -13.36
C GLU A 90 -8.81 10.62 -12.48
N LEU A 91 -9.91 10.41 -11.73
CA LEU A 91 -10.15 9.14 -11.02
C LEU A 91 -10.34 7.98 -12.00
N LEU A 92 -11.06 8.17 -13.12
CA LEU A 92 -11.20 7.14 -14.16
C LEU A 92 -9.83 6.75 -14.76
N LYS A 93 -8.99 7.74 -15.07
CA LYS A 93 -7.62 7.48 -15.56
C LYS A 93 -6.77 6.77 -14.50
N ALA A 94 -6.89 7.16 -13.23
CA ALA A 94 -6.20 6.49 -12.13
C ALA A 94 -6.69 5.05 -11.95
N ARG A 95 -8.00 4.77 -12.06
CA ARG A 95 -8.59 3.43 -12.08
C ARG A 95 -7.99 2.57 -13.20
N ASP A 96 -7.88 3.11 -14.41
CA ASP A 96 -7.35 2.39 -15.56
C ASP A 96 -5.84 2.09 -15.39
N ALA A 97 -5.09 2.99 -14.76
CA ALA A 97 -3.70 2.76 -14.38
C ALA A 97 -3.58 1.63 -13.35
N ILE A 98 -4.41 1.63 -12.30
CA ILE A 98 -4.50 0.55 -11.30
C ILE A 98 -4.85 -0.78 -11.99
N ALA A 99 -5.83 -0.78 -12.90
CA ALA A 99 -6.24 -1.97 -13.63
C ALA A 99 -5.10 -2.53 -14.50
N SER A 100 -4.34 -1.65 -15.16
CA SER A 100 -3.19 -2.05 -15.97
C SER A 100 -2.12 -2.75 -15.12
N TRP A 101 -1.73 -2.18 -13.99
CA TRP A 101 -0.82 -2.84 -13.05
C TRP A 101 -1.36 -4.16 -12.52
N SER A 102 -2.62 -4.16 -12.08
CA SER A 102 -3.27 -5.35 -11.51
C SER A 102 -3.30 -6.53 -12.49
N ARG A 103 -3.42 -6.28 -13.80
CA ARG A 103 -3.39 -7.33 -14.83
C ARG A 103 -2.06 -8.10 -14.85
N LEU A 104 -0.94 -7.46 -14.52
CA LEU A 104 0.38 -8.11 -14.46
C LEU A 104 0.49 -9.17 -13.36
N THR A 105 -0.40 -9.11 -12.36
CA THR A 105 -0.50 -10.08 -11.26
C THR A 105 -1.86 -10.80 -11.23
N TYR A 106 -2.65 -10.67 -12.30
CA TYR A 106 -4.02 -11.20 -12.37
C TYR A 106 -4.91 -10.76 -11.18
N GLY A 107 -4.61 -9.61 -10.58
CA GLY A 107 -5.30 -9.09 -9.40
C GLY A 107 -5.02 -9.86 -8.09
N PHE A 108 -4.02 -10.77 -8.03
CA PHE A 108 -3.73 -11.57 -6.84
C PHE A 108 -2.82 -10.86 -5.83
N MET A 109 -1.99 -9.91 -6.22
CA MET A 109 -1.27 -9.06 -5.26
C MET A 109 -2.14 -7.88 -4.86
N GLY A 110 -2.56 -7.82 -3.62
CA GLY A 110 -3.46 -6.79 -3.09
C GLY A 110 -2.72 -5.60 -2.46
N ARG A 111 -1.46 -5.79 -2.12
CA ARG A 111 -0.58 -4.80 -1.47
C ARG A 111 0.57 -4.39 -2.37
N THR A 112 0.25 -4.07 -3.62
CA THR A 112 1.15 -3.44 -4.60
C THR A 112 1.47 -1.99 -4.19
N PRO A 113 2.49 -1.32 -4.78
CA PRO A 113 2.84 0.05 -4.39
C PRO A 113 1.67 1.03 -4.45
N ASP A 114 0.75 0.91 -5.41
CA ASP A 114 -0.44 1.75 -5.55
C ASP A 114 -1.46 1.60 -4.40
N TYR A 115 -1.46 0.50 -3.65
CA TYR A 115 -2.35 0.37 -2.50
C TYR A 115 -2.10 1.48 -1.47
N LYS A 116 -0.84 1.80 -1.18
CA LYS A 116 -0.50 2.88 -0.26
C LYS A 116 -0.55 4.26 -0.91
N ALA A 117 -0.51 4.34 -2.22
CA ALA A 117 -0.73 5.58 -2.93
C ALA A 117 -2.10 6.22 -2.60
N GLY A 118 -3.12 5.40 -2.33
CA GLY A 118 -4.40 5.89 -1.81
C GLY A 118 -4.25 6.75 -0.55
N PHE A 119 -3.31 6.40 0.33
CA PHE A 119 -3.00 7.17 1.53
C PHE A 119 -1.96 8.27 1.27
N THR A 120 -0.82 7.95 0.62
CA THR A 120 0.26 8.93 0.45
C THR A 120 -0.14 10.12 -0.40
N ALA A 121 -1.05 9.95 -1.36
CA ALA A 121 -1.62 11.05 -2.11
C ALA A 121 -2.41 12.03 -1.22
N THR A 122 -3.05 11.56 -0.15
CA THR A 122 -3.79 12.44 0.78
C THR A 122 -2.87 13.30 1.64
N LEU A 123 -1.62 12.89 1.87
CA LEU A 123 -0.59 13.71 2.53
C LEU A 123 -0.34 15.01 1.76
N GLY A 124 -0.42 14.96 0.42
CA GLY A 124 -0.28 16.12 -0.44
C GLY A 124 -1.57 16.93 -0.63
N SER A 125 -2.73 16.33 -0.33
CA SER A 125 -4.04 16.99 -0.50
C SER A 125 -4.42 17.84 0.70
N ASP A 126 -4.17 17.33 1.91
CA ASP A 126 -4.48 18.02 3.18
C ASP A 126 -3.34 17.86 4.18
N PRO A 127 -2.23 18.57 3.96
CA PRO A 127 -1.10 18.52 4.88
C PRO A 127 -1.42 19.13 6.25
N HIS A 128 -2.40 20.04 6.34
CA HIS A 128 -2.77 20.72 7.59
C HIS A 128 -3.41 19.79 8.62
N LEU A 129 -3.98 18.68 8.17
CA LEU A 129 -4.43 17.61 9.08
C LEU A 129 -3.30 17.11 9.99
N TYR A 130 -2.05 17.22 9.53
CA TYR A 130 -0.87 16.75 10.23
C TYR A 130 -0.13 17.85 11.00
N ALA A 131 -0.73 19.04 11.19
CA ALA A 131 -0.08 20.10 11.96
C ALA A 131 0.25 19.62 13.40
N PRO A 132 1.44 19.93 13.95
CA PRO A 132 2.46 20.82 13.41
C PRO A 132 3.40 20.17 12.36
N PHE A 133 3.20 18.90 11.99
CA PHE A 133 4.06 18.11 11.10
C PHE A 133 3.63 18.17 9.63
N HIS A 134 2.96 19.24 9.20
CA HIS A 134 2.46 19.38 7.82
C HIS A 134 3.55 19.36 6.75
N GLU A 135 4.75 19.91 7.04
CA GLU A 135 5.88 19.85 6.12
C GLU A 135 6.40 18.42 5.93
N ASN A 136 6.32 17.58 6.97
CA ASN A 136 6.67 16.16 6.88
C ASN A 136 5.67 15.41 5.97
N ALA A 137 4.38 15.75 6.06
CA ALA A 137 3.37 15.16 5.18
C ALA A 137 3.65 15.49 3.71
N LEU A 138 3.96 16.76 3.39
CA LEU A 138 4.36 17.18 2.06
C LEU A 138 5.67 16.54 1.59
N HIS A 139 6.66 16.43 2.48
CA HIS A 139 7.91 15.74 2.17
C HIS A 139 7.68 14.29 1.76
N TRP A 140 6.92 13.53 2.56
CA TRP A 140 6.64 12.13 2.27
C TRP A 140 5.74 11.94 1.05
N TYR A 141 4.79 12.84 0.81
CA TYR A 141 4.04 12.86 -0.44
C TYR A 141 4.96 12.98 -1.65
N ARG A 142 5.85 13.98 -1.67
CA ARG A 142 6.79 14.20 -2.77
C ARG A 142 7.73 13.01 -2.97
N GLN A 143 8.31 12.48 -1.89
CA GLN A 143 9.20 11.32 -1.96
C GLN A 143 8.50 10.08 -2.51
N THR A 144 7.28 9.80 -2.05
CA THR A 144 6.53 8.63 -2.51
C THR A 144 6.05 8.78 -3.94
N ALA A 145 5.59 9.95 -4.35
CA ALA A 145 5.12 10.20 -5.70
C ALA A 145 6.27 10.16 -6.72
N ARG A 146 7.37 10.91 -6.50
CA ARG A 146 8.48 11.02 -7.46
C ARG A 146 9.14 9.68 -7.75
N LYS A 147 9.37 8.84 -6.74
CA LYS A 147 10.03 7.53 -6.89
C LYS A 147 9.05 6.38 -7.03
N VAL A 148 7.75 6.63 -6.89
CA VAL A 148 6.71 5.58 -6.80
C VAL A 148 7.07 4.56 -5.71
N LEU A 149 7.43 5.05 -4.51
CA LEU A 149 7.94 4.19 -3.43
C LEU A 149 6.91 3.13 -3.02
N PHE A 150 7.38 1.92 -2.82
CA PHE A 150 6.57 0.85 -2.26
C PHE A 150 6.51 0.97 -0.74
N LEU A 151 5.37 1.40 -0.21
CA LEU A 151 5.09 1.40 1.22
C LEU A 151 4.20 0.23 1.61
N ASN A 152 4.52 -0.44 2.71
CA ASN A 152 3.54 -1.23 3.44
C ASN A 152 2.92 -0.38 4.55
N HIS A 153 2.04 -0.98 5.33
CA HIS A 153 1.59 -0.40 6.59
C HIS A 153 1.55 -1.43 7.70
N VAL A 154 1.66 -0.95 8.93
CA VAL A 154 1.47 -1.75 10.12
C VAL A 154 0.65 -0.98 11.14
N LEU A 155 -0.56 -1.48 11.38
CA LEU A 155 -1.60 -0.80 12.18
C LEU A 155 -2.02 -1.63 13.38
N VAL A 156 -1.92 -2.95 13.27
CA VAL A 156 -2.51 -3.89 14.22
C VAL A 156 -1.54 -4.19 15.35
N ASN A 157 -2.00 -4.02 16.57
CA ASN A 157 -1.30 -4.49 17.76
C ASN A 157 -1.41 -6.02 17.87
N PRO A 158 -0.45 -6.73 18.47
CA PRO A 158 -0.57 -8.15 18.78
C PRO A 158 -1.89 -8.45 19.53
N PRO A 159 -2.58 -9.57 19.22
CA PRO A 159 -3.90 -9.88 19.77
C PRO A 159 -3.82 -10.46 21.20
N VAL A 160 -3.05 -9.82 22.06
CA VAL A 160 -2.85 -10.18 23.47
C VAL A 160 -3.39 -9.07 24.35
N GLY A 161 -3.95 -9.43 25.49
CA GLY A 161 -4.44 -8.45 26.48
C GLY A 161 -5.58 -7.55 25.99
N ARG A 162 -6.44 -8.02 25.07
CA ARG A 162 -7.50 -7.19 24.45
C ARG A 162 -8.49 -6.56 25.43
N SER A 163 -8.65 -7.15 26.61
CA SER A 163 -9.50 -6.62 27.70
C SER A 163 -8.78 -5.66 28.64
N ARG A 164 -7.46 -5.46 28.45
CA ARG A 164 -6.64 -4.57 29.28
C ARG A 164 -6.56 -3.19 28.65
N ALA A 165 -6.30 -2.17 29.47
CA ALA A 165 -5.98 -0.84 28.98
C ALA A 165 -4.68 -0.85 28.16
N ILE A 166 -4.55 0.03 27.17
CA ILE A 166 -3.35 0.11 26.31
C ILE A 166 -2.10 0.40 27.16
N ALA A 167 -2.22 1.27 28.17
CA ALA A 167 -1.14 1.60 29.09
C ALA A 167 -0.56 0.37 29.83
N ASP A 168 -1.41 -0.64 30.10
CA ASP A 168 -0.98 -1.88 30.74
C ASP A 168 -0.27 -2.86 29.78
N MET A 169 -0.24 -2.52 28.48
CA MET A 169 0.39 -3.30 27.43
C MET A 169 1.70 -2.68 26.91
N ARG A 170 2.31 -1.78 27.69
CA ARG A 170 3.50 -1.02 27.33
C ARG A 170 4.69 -1.91 26.92
N ASP A 171 4.85 -3.08 27.52
CA ASP A 171 5.92 -4.03 27.16
C ASP A 171 5.74 -4.66 25.77
N ILE A 172 4.55 -4.56 25.18
CA ILE A 172 4.20 -5.24 23.93
C ILE A 172 3.81 -4.24 22.84
N TYR A 173 2.91 -3.31 23.16
CA TYR A 173 2.38 -2.40 22.14
C TYR A 173 3.35 -1.26 21.84
N LEU A 174 3.41 -0.88 20.56
CA LEU A 174 4.28 0.20 20.10
C LEU A 174 3.94 1.52 20.78
N HIS A 175 4.95 2.14 21.39
CA HIS A 175 4.85 3.40 22.12
C HIS A 175 6.15 4.20 22.02
N THR A 176 6.11 5.48 22.36
CA THR A 176 7.29 6.32 22.59
C THR A 176 7.99 5.90 23.87
N GLU A 177 9.26 5.51 23.77
CA GLU A 177 10.13 5.20 24.92
C GLU A 177 10.90 6.44 25.37
N LYS A 178 11.37 7.25 24.43
CA LYS A 178 12.18 8.45 24.68
C LYS A 178 11.92 9.50 23.61
N GLU A 179 11.99 10.78 24.02
CA GLU A 179 11.94 11.96 23.18
C GLU A 179 13.26 12.73 23.27
N THR A 180 13.71 13.31 22.16
CA THR A 180 14.89 14.17 22.04
C THR A 180 14.62 15.28 21.03
N ASP A 181 15.50 16.29 20.95
CA ASP A 181 15.41 17.37 19.95
C ASP A 181 15.50 16.85 18.50
N ALA A 182 16.13 15.71 18.27
CA ALA A 182 16.31 15.11 16.94
C ALA A 182 15.17 14.16 16.51
N GLY A 183 14.34 13.68 17.44
CA GLY A 183 13.30 12.72 17.17
C GLY A 183 12.90 11.91 18.39
N ILE A 184 12.16 10.83 18.14
CA ILE A 184 11.66 9.93 19.16
C ILE A 184 12.29 8.54 19.05
N THR A 185 12.44 7.84 20.15
CA THR A 185 12.76 6.41 20.18
C THR A 185 11.48 5.65 20.49
N VAL A 186 11.16 4.66 19.67
CA VAL A 186 9.95 3.83 19.83
C VAL A 186 10.30 2.40 20.14
N ARG A 187 9.49 1.76 20.99
CA ARG A 187 9.62 0.36 21.38
C ARG A 187 8.27 -0.34 21.31
N GLY A 188 8.27 -1.61 20.93
CA GLY A 188 7.10 -2.47 20.90
C GLY A 188 6.94 -3.25 19.61
N VAL A 189 5.76 -3.79 19.40
CA VAL A 189 5.47 -4.73 18.31
C VAL A 189 4.21 -4.31 17.56
N LYS A 190 4.26 -4.42 16.25
CA LYS A 190 3.12 -4.33 15.35
C LYS A 190 3.08 -5.55 14.45
N MET A 191 1.89 -5.95 14.01
CA MET A 191 1.73 -7.15 13.19
C MET A 191 0.84 -6.91 11.96
N VAL A 192 0.78 -7.93 11.10
CA VAL A 192 0.10 -7.89 9.79
C VAL A 192 0.75 -6.84 8.87
N ALA A 193 2.08 -6.80 8.88
CA ALA A 193 2.87 -5.99 7.96
C ALA A 193 3.01 -6.74 6.61
N THR A 194 1.94 -6.72 5.81
CA THR A 194 1.90 -7.42 4.52
C THR A 194 2.90 -6.81 3.54
N SER A 195 3.71 -7.65 2.92
CA SER A 195 4.78 -7.27 1.97
C SER A 195 5.91 -6.41 2.57
N ALA A 196 6.04 -6.33 3.91
CA ALA A 196 7.06 -5.49 4.56
C ALA A 196 8.47 -5.82 4.08
N VAL A 197 8.76 -7.10 3.86
CA VAL A 197 10.10 -7.58 3.43
C VAL A 197 10.53 -6.96 2.10
N ILE A 198 9.59 -6.74 1.19
CA ILE A 198 9.84 -6.24 -0.17
C ILE A 198 9.38 -4.78 -0.38
N SER A 199 9.02 -4.07 0.70
CA SER A 199 8.67 -2.65 0.66
C SER A 199 9.90 -1.76 0.94
N ASN A 200 9.87 -0.50 0.49
CA ASN A 200 10.94 0.47 0.76
C ASN A 200 10.78 1.11 2.16
N ALA A 201 9.54 1.37 2.57
CA ALA A 201 9.23 1.96 3.86
C ALA A 201 7.95 1.39 4.45
N THR A 202 7.72 1.63 5.74
CA THR A 202 6.49 1.27 6.44
C THR A 202 5.78 2.50 6.95
N PHE A 203 4.46 2.57 6.70
CA PHE A 203 3.57 3.51 7.35
C PHE A 203 3.07 2.89 8.66
N VAL A 204 3.37 3.53 9.76
CA VAL A 204 3.03 3.08 11.11
C VAL A 204 1.97 4.00 11.70
N ALA A 205 0.84 3.43 12.12
CA ALA A 205 -0.21 4.16 12.83
C ALA A 205 -0.95 3.21 13.78
N GLN A 206 -1.95 3.72 14.47
CA GLN A 206 -2.85 2.90 15.27
C GLN A 206 -4.07 2.48 14.46
N ASN A 207 -4.66 1.35 14.83
CA ASN A 207 -5.93 0.91 14.26
C ASN A 207 -7.05 1.86 14.72
N SER A 208 -8.01 2.13 13.85
CA SER A 208 -9.19 2.98 14.15
C SER A 208 -10.03 2.48 15.34
N ALA A 209 -9.98 1.16 15.63
CA ALA A 209 -10.65 0.58 16.79
C ALA A 209 -9.89 0.78 18.11
N THR A 210 -8.71 1.40 18.08
CA THR A 210 -7.90 1.63 19.29
C THR A 210 -8.59 2.64 20.19
N GLN A 211 -8.89 2.24 21.42
CA GLN A 211 -9.48 3.10 22.45
C GLN A 211 -8.35 3.67 23.31
N TYR A 212 -8.23 4.99 23.36
CA TYR A 212 -7.24 5.70 24.17
C TYR A 212 -7.88 6.32 25.43
N GLN A 213 -7.15 6.31 26.53
CA GLN A 213 -7.44 7.07 27.74
C GLN A 213 -6.58 8.34 27.76
N ILE A 214 -7.22 9.50 27.71
CA ILE A 214 -6.53 10.80 27.77
C ILE A 214 -5.85 10.94 29.15
N GLY A 215 -4.60 11.46 29.13
CA GLY A 215 -3.78 11.62 30.33
C GLY A 215 -2.96 10.39 30.73
N ARG A 216 -3.07 9.26 29.97
CA ARG A 216 -2.33 8.02 30.24
C ARG A 216 -1.71 7.33 29.02
N GLU A 217 -2.23 7.62 27.84
CA GLU A 217 -1.93 6.80 26.65
C GLU A 217 -1.44 7.62 25.45
N GLU A 218 -1.01 8.88 25.69
CA GLU A 218 -0.47 9.77 24.65
C GLU A 218 0.77 9.18 23.98
N ASP A 219 1.61 8.45 24.72
CA ASP A 219 2.81 7.79 24.17
C ASP A 219 2.50 6.75 23.09
N PHE A 220 1.26 6.27 23.00
CA PHE A 220 0.79 5.32 21.99
C PHE A 220 0.14 6.01 20.79
N ALA A 221 -0.17 7.30 20.87
CA ALA A 221 -0.80 8.08 19.82
C ALA A 221 0.25 8.54 18.79
N LEU A 222 0.66 7.61 17.92
CA LEU A 222 1.76 7.76 16.98
C LEU A 222 1.31 7.51 15.55
N CYS A 223 1.81 8.35 14.62
CA CYS A 223 1.79 8.08 13.18
C CYS A 223 3.11 8.57 12.57
N PHE A 224 3.80 7.69 11.86
CA PHE A 224 5.08 8.02 11.20
C PHE A 224 5.35 7.10 10.01
N ILE A 225 6.29 7.50 9.14
CA ILE A 225 6.81 6.67 8.07
C ILE A 225 8.28 6.38 8.35
N LEU A 226 8.67 5.12 8.17
CA LEU A 226 10.02 4.67 8.50
C LEU A 226 10.58 3.80 7.37
N PRO A 227 11.82 4.02 6.90
CA PRO A 227 12.51 3.10 5.98
C PRO A 227 12.66 1.71 6.59
N MET A 228 12.54 0.67 5.74
CA MET A 228 12.59 -0.74 6.22
C MET A 228 13.96 -1.16 6.75
N ASN A 229 15.02 -0.43 6.43
CA ASN A 229 16.38 -0.65 6.92
C ASN A 229 16.72 0.12 8.19
N ALA A 230 15.73 0.74 8.84
CA ALA A 230 15.98 1.49 10.07
C ALA A 230 16.72 0.63 11.11
N PRO A 231 17.77 1.16 11.78
CA PRO A 231 18.46 0.42 12.82
C PRO A 231 17.50 -0.06 13.93
N ASN A 232 17.73 -1.27 14.43
CA ASN A 232 16.90 -1.90 15.46
C ASN A 232 15.46 -2.27 15.06
N LEU A 233 15.05 -2.04 13.81
CA LEU A 233 13.81 -2.60 13.26
C LEU A 233 14.07 -4.04 12.81
N LYS A 234 13.29 -5.00 13.34
CA LYS A 234 13.37 -6.41 12.97
C LYS A 234 12.06 -6.84 12.28
N ILE A 235 12.20 -7.50 11.14
CA ILE A 235 11.08 -7.98 10.32
C ILE A 235 11.00 -9.49 10.49
N MET A 236 10.00 -9.97 11.22
CA MET A 236 9.77 -11.39 11.48
C MET A 236 8.70 -11.93 10.55
N CYS A 237 9.11 -12.76 9.59
CA CYS A 237 8.24 -13.25 8.51
C CYS A 237 7.46 -14.49 8.91
N ARG A 238 6.22 -14.62 8.41
CA ARG A 238 5.53 -15.91 8.41
C ARG A 238 6.19 -16.88 7.42
N ARG A 239 5.76 -18.14 7.47
CA ARG A 239 6.13 -19.14 6.44
C ARG A 239 5.84 -18.59 5.03
N SER A 240 6.80 -18.73 4.13
CA SER A 240 6.65 -18.34 2.72
C SER A 240 5.86 -19.41 1.96
N TYR A 241 4.84 -18.99 1.23
CA TYR A 241 4.15 -19.87 0.27
C TYR A 241 4.99 -20.07 -0.98
N GLU A 242 5.77 -19.09 -1.39
CA GLU A 242 6.70 -19.17 -2.50
C GLU A 242 7.74 -20.28 -2.27
N ALA A 243 8.44 -20.25 -1.14
CA ALA A 243 9.43 -21.29 -0.79
C ALA A 243 8.81 -22.67 -0.52
N SER A 244 7.52 -22.73 -0.24
CA SER A 244 6.80 -23.98 0.03
C SER A 244 6.11 -24.56 -1.20
N ALA A 245 6.13 -23.84 -2.34
CA ALA A 245 5.57 -24.31 -3.59
C ALA A 245 6.37 -25.51 -4.13
N LEU A 246 5.68 -26.59 -4.48
CA LEU A 246 6.29 -27.79 -5.07
C LEU A 246 6.89 -27.48 -6.45
N SER A 247 6.12 -26.79 -7.27
CA SER A 247 6.55 -26.28 -8.58
C SER A 247 5.67 -25.11 -9.02
N PRO A 248 6.12 -24.29 -9.99
CA PRO A 248 5.25 -23.29 -10.62
C PRO A 248 4.05 -23.88 -11.37
N PHE A 249 4.09 -25.16 -11.74
CA PHE A 249 2.97 -25.87 -12.35
C PHE A 249 1.89 -26.19 -11.30
N ASP A 250 2.26 -26.75 -10.14
CA ASP A 250 1.33 -27.10 -9.08
C ASP A 250 0.81 -25.87 -8.31
N ASN A 251 1.65 -24.85 -8.19
CA ASN A 251 1.37 -23.65 -7.41
C ASN A 251 1.60 -22.37 -8.25
N PRO A 252 0.89 -22.17 -9.39
CA PRO A 252 1.23 -21.13 -10.36
C PRO A 252 1.09 -19.69 -9.84
N LEU A 253 0.21 -19.47 -8.88
CA LEU A 253 -0.05 -18.14 -8.29
C LEU A 253 0.78 -17.93 -7.02
N SER A 254 0.71 -18.82 -6.05
CA SER A 254 1.40 -18.66 -4.76
C SER A 254 2.92 -18.74 -4.86
N SER A 255 3.47 -19.40 -5.90
CA SER A 255 4.91 -19.39 -6.18
C SER A 255 5.44 -18.05 -6.70
N ARG A 256 4.57 -17.12 -7.11
CA ARG A 256 4.94 -15.83 -7.74
C ARG A 256 4.41 -14.61 -7.02
N PHE A 257 3.25 -14.73 -6.38
CA PHE A 257 2.48 -13.60 -5.86
C PHE A 257 2.26 -13.71 -4.35
N ASP A 258 3.21 -14.33 -3.63
CA ASP A 258 3.15 -14.41 -2.17
C ASP A 258 3.33 -13.01 -1.55
N GLU A 259 2.31 -12.52 -0.88
CA GLU A 259 2.37 -11.30 -0.07
C GLU A 259 2.67 -11.71 1.37
N ASN A 260 3.95 -11.94 1.69
CA ASN A 260 4.37 -12.40 3.00
C ASN A 260 4.01 -11.39 4.09
N ASP A 261 3.23 -11.82 5.09
CA ASP A 261 2.93 -11.03 6.26
C ASP A 261 4.06 -11.16 7.28
N SER A 262 4.34 -10.06 7.96
CA SER A 262 5.39 -9.99 8.95
C SER A 262 4.91 -9.35 10.25
N VAL A 263 5.64 -9.62 11.31
CA VAL A 263 5.60 -8.87 12.56
C VAL A 263 6.79 -7.91 12.54
N LEU A 264 6.55 -6.64 12.82
CA LEU A 264 7.58 -5.63 12.99
C LEU A 264 7.87 -5.45 14.48
N ILE A 265 9.13 -5.64 14.86
CA ILE A 265 9.63 -5.47 16.23
C ILE A 265 10.49 -4.21 16.23
N PHE A 266 10.05 -3.22 16.99
CA PHE A 266 10.75 -1.96 17.23
C PHE A 266 11.51 -2.09 18.55
N ASP A 267 12.80 -2.33 18.48
CA ASP A 267 13.65 -2.56 19.65
C ASP A 267 14.49 -1.32 19.97
N GLY A 268 13.83 -0.24 20.38
CA GLY A 268 14.48 1.06 20.55
C GLY A 268 14.81 1.70 19.20
N VAL A 269 13.88 1.72 18.29
CA VAL A 269 14.06 2.31 16.95
C VAL A 269 13.97 3.82 17.04
N PHE A 270 14.97 4.52 16.51
CA PHE A 270 14.96 5.97 16.39
C PHE A 270 14.15 6.41 15.18
N VAL A 271 13.20 7.32 15.38
CA VAL A 271 12.38 7.95 14.35
C VAL A 271 12.67 9.45 14.37
N PRO A 272 13.36 9.99 13.36
CA PRO A 272 13.61 11.43 13.24
C PRO A 272 12.31 12.21 13.15
N TRP A 273 12.29 13.47 13.62
CA TRP A 273 11.10 14.31 13.57
C TRP A 273 10.53 14.48 12.16
N GLU A 274 11.36 14.53 11.12
CA GLU A 274 10.92 14.63 9.73
C GLU A 274 10.08 13.42 9.23
N ASN A 275 10.12 12.32 9.97
CA ASN A 275 9.34 11.12 9.65
C ASN A 275 8.02 11.03 10.43
N VAL A 276 7.81 11.91 11.39
CA VAL A 276 6.63 11.92 12.27
C VAL A 276 5.49 12.69 11.61
N LEU A 277 4.28 12.11 11.66
CA LEU A 277 3.05 12.69 11.12
C LEU A 277 2.04 13.05 12.24
N ILE A 278 1.97 12.23 13.28
CA ILE A 278 1.14 12.48 14.47
C ILE A 278 1.94 12.05 15.69
N TYR A 279 1.98 12.89 16.71
CA TYR A 279 2.69 12.63 17.95
C TYR A 279 1.91 13.12 19.15
N ARG A 280 1.61 12.20 20.10
CA ARG A 280 0.89 12.46 21.36
C ARG A 280 -0.48 13.14 21.21
N ASP A 281 -1.04 13.15 20.01
CA ASP A 281 -2.35 13.70 19.72
C ASP A 281 -3.36 12.56 19.55
N ILE A 282 -4.06 12.25 20.64
CA ILE A 282 -5.04 11.16 20.68
C ILE A 282 -6.20 11.40 19.71
N GLU A 283 -6.67 12.64 19.60
CA GLU A 283 -7.80 12.99 18.74
C GLU A 283 -7.46 12.78 17.27
N ARG A 284 -6.32 13.27 16.80
CA ARG A 284 -5.84 13.03 15.44
C ARG A 284 -5.56 11.55 15.19
N ALA A 285 -4.95 10.85 16.14
CA ALA A 285 -4.67 9.42 15.99
C ALA A 285 -5.96 8.58 15.87
N ARG A 286 -7.04 8.94 16.58
CA ARG A 286 -8.36 8.31 16.46
C ARG A 286 -9.04 8.59 15.14
N ASN A 287 -9.01 9.85 14.72
CA ASN A 287 -9.74 10.34 13.56
C ASN A 287 -8.96 10.21 12.27
N PHE A 288 -7.72 9.72 12.32
CA PHE A 288 -6.82 9.62 11.18
C PHE A 288 -7.50 9.02 9.94
N TYR A 289 -8.18 7.89 10.09
CA TYR A 289 -8.79 7.19 8.95
C TYR A 289 -9.95 7.95 8.31
N SER A 290 -10.81 8.53 9.13
CA SER A 290 -11.98 9.28 8.65
C SER A 290 -11.61 10.67 8.12
N ALA A 291 -10.63 11.33 8.75
CA ALA A 291 -10.24 12.68 8.39
C ALA A 291 -9.25 12.74 7.23
N SER A 292 -8.42 11.71 7.02
CA SER A 292 -7.34 11.75 6.02
C SER A 292 -7.78 11.55 4.57
N GLY A 293 -9.05 11.23 4.31
CA GLY A 293 -9.52 10.85 2.97
C GLY A 293 -9.05 9.45 2.51
N PHE A 294 -8.26 8.74 3.33
CA PHE A 294 -7.78 7.40 2.98
C PHE A 294 -8.92 6.40 2.77
N LEU A 295 -9.93 6.41 3.65
CA LEU A 295 -11.08 5.50 3.54
C LEU A 295 -11.88 5.73 2.24
N ASN A 296 -11.85 6.92 1.69
CA ASN A 296 -12.54 7.25 0.46
C ASN A 296 -11.74 6.78 -0.77
N ARG A 297 -10.41 6.87 -0.72
CA ARG A 297 -9.54 6.55 -1.86
C ARG A 297 -9.19 5.06 -1.98
N TYR A 298 -8.89 4.36 -0.88
CA TYR A 298 -8.42 2.98 -0.99
C TYR A 298 -9.42 2.00 -1.64
N PRO A 299 -10.77 2.20 -1.56
CA PRO A 299 -11.72 1.32 -2.24
C PRO A 299 -11.55 1.33 -3.77
N LEU A 300 -11.10 2.42 -4.37
CA LEU A 300 -10.83 2.47 -5.79
C LEU A 300 -9.74 1.47 -6.20
N GLN A 301 -8.62 1.44 -5.48
CA GLN A 301 -7.55 0.47 -5.75
C GLN A 301 -8.01 -0.97 -5.47
N SER A 302 -8.59 -1.22 -4.31
CA SER A 302 -8.98 -2.58 -3.91
C SER A 302 -10.13 -3.14 -4.76
N GLY A 303 -11.10 -2.30 -5.12
CA GLY A 303 -12.21 -2.64 -5.99
C GLY A 303 -11.76 -2.93 -7.42
N THR A 304 -10.92 -2.06 -7.99
CA THR A 304 -10.37 -2.23 -9.34
C THR A 304 -9.54 -3.51 -9.44
N ARG A 305 -8.65 -3.75 -8.46
CA ARG A 305 -7.87 -4.97 -8.39
C ARG A 305 -8.77 -6.21 -8.30
N LEU A 306 -9.84 -6.14 -7.49
CA LEU A 306 -10.81 -7.24 -7.38
C LEU A 306 -11.55 -7.46 -8.70
N ALA A 307 -11.93 -6.40 -9.41
CA ALA A 307 -12.57 -6.51 -10.73
C ALA A 307 -11.64 -7.23 -11.73
N VAL A 308 -10.35 -6.88 -11.77
CA VAL A 308 -9.34 -7.58 -12.57
C VAL A 308 -9.19 -9.05 -12.15
N LYS A 309 -9.20 -9.35 -10.84
CA LYS A 309 -9.18 -10.74 -10.37
C LYS A 309 -10.42 -11.52 -10.83
N MET A 310 -11.58 -10.87 -10.83
CA MET A 310 -12.80 -11.49 -11.34
C MET A 310 -12.74 -11.75 -12.85
N ASP A 311 -12.08 -10.89 -13.66
CA ASP A 311 -11.81 -11.17 -15.06
C ASP A 311 -11.03 -12.48 -15.24
N PHE A 312 -9.96 -12.64 -14.45
CA PHE A 312 -9.14 -13.86 -14.46
C PHE A 312 -9.97 -15.09 -14.04
N ILE A 313 -10.72 -15.00 -12.95
CA ILE A 313 -11.55 -16.12 -12.44
C ILE A 313 -12.60 -16.53 -13.47
N CYS A 314 -13.30 -15.57 -14.08
CA CYS A 314 -14.31 -15.87 -15.13
C CYS A 314 -13.66 -16.54 -16.32
N GLY A 315 -12.53 -16.04 -16.81
CA GLY A 315 -11.81 -16.64 -17.93
C GLY A 315 -11.33 -18.06 -17.63
N LEU A 316 -10.80 -18.29 -16.42
CA LEU A 316 -10.35 -19.62 -15.98
C LEU A 316 -11.51 -20.60 -15.89
N LEU A 317 -12.65 -20.17 -15.31
CA LEU A 317 -13.86 -21.02 -15.22
C LEU A 317 -14.38 -21.41 -16.60
N ILE A 318 -14.51 -20.45 -17.52
CA ILE A 318 -14.92 -20.73 -18.91
C ILE A 318 -14.00 -21.78 -19.52
N LYS A 319 -12.69 -21.58 -19.40
CA LYS A 319 -11.69 -22.51 -19.96
C LYS A 319 -11.81 -23.92 -19.38
N VAL A 320 -12.03 -24.05 -18.09
CA VAL A 320 -12.21 -25.35 -17.41
C VAL A 320 -13.50 -26.02 -17.88
N LEU A 321 -14.62 -25.29 -17.96
CA LEU A 321 -15.92 -25.83 -18.39
C LEU A 321 -15.87 -26.31 -19.84
N GLU A 322 -15.25 -25.55 -20.75
CA GLU A 322 -15.01 -25.94 -22.12
C GLU A 322 -14.14 -27.21 -22.19
N SER A 323 -13.07 -27.27 -21.41
CA SER A 323 -12.14 -28.42 -21.41
C SER A 323 -12.81 -29.71 -20.92
N ASN A 324 -13.81 -29.59 -20.01
CA ASN A 324 -14.55 -30.72 -19.47
C ASN A 324 -15.82 -31.04 -20.29
N GLY A 325 -16.18 -30.26 -21.33
CA GLY A 325 -17.39 -30.40 -22.12
C GLY A 325 -18.69 -30.17 -21.31
N THR A 326 -18.64 -29.42 -20.22
CA THR A 326 -19.80 -29.16 -19.33
C THR A 326 -20.40 -27.77 -19.51
N ASP A 327 -19.85 -26.96 -20.37
CA ASP A 327 -20.25 -25.58 -20.65
C ASP A 327 -21.67 -25.47 -21.24
N SER A 328 -22.18 -26.53 -21.87
CA SER A 328 -23.53 -26.59 -22.46
C SER A 328 -24.62 -26.87 -21.43
N PHE A 329 -24.31 -27.40 -20.25
CA PHE A 329 -25.34 -27.77 -19.25
C PHE A 329 -25.99 -26.52 -18.64
N ARG A 330 -27.34 -26.48 -18.65
CA ARG A 330 -28.11 -25.32 -18.18
C ARG A 330 -27.75 -24.90 -16.75
N SER A 331 -27.63 -25.85 -15.83
CA SER A 331 -27.25 -25.55 -14.43
C SER A 331 -25.88 -24.95 -14.30
N VAL A 332 -24.92 -25.41 -15.09
CA VAL A 332 -23.53 -24.87 -15.12
C VAL A 332 -23.54 -23.45 -15.67
N ARG A 333 -24.25 -23.23 -16.79
CA ARG A 333 -24.38 -21.88 -17.39
C ARG A 333 -25.04 -20.88 -16.43
N THR A 334 -26.04 -21.30 -15.67
CA THR A 334 -26.69 -20.44 -14.66
C THR A 334 -25.67 -20.02 -13.59
N ARG A 335 -24.86 -20.95 -13.06
CA ARG A 335 -23.84 -20.64 -12.06
C ARG A 335 -22.72 -19.76 -12.62
N LEU A 336 -22.31 -20.00 -13.85
CA LEU A 336 -21.33 -19.14 -14.51
C LEU A 336 -21.89 -17.71 -14.71
N ALA A 337 -23.16 -17.59 -15.08
CA ALA A 337 -23.82 -16.29 -15.22
C ALA A 337 -23.85 -15.49 -13.91
N ASP A 338 -24.07 -16.14 -12.75
CA ASP A 338 -24.00 -15.49 -11.44
C ASP A 338 -22.61 -14.87 -11.19
N ILE A 339 -21.54 -15.61 -11.53
CA ILE A 339 -20.15 -15.13 -11.35
C ILE A 339 -19.84 -13.99 -12.31
N VAL A 340 -20.29 -14.08 -13.57
CA VAL A 340 -20.13 -13.01 -14.55
C VAL A 340 -20.89 -11.74 -14.12
N ALA A 341 -22.09 -11.90 -13.53
CA ALA A 341 -22.84 -10.78 -12.97
C ALA A 341 -22.08 -10.09 -11.83
N LEU A 342 -21.47 -10.86 -10.91
CA LEU A 342 -20.61 -10.30 -9.85
C LEU A 342 -19.40 -9.57 -10.44
N ARG A 343 -18.76 -10.14 -11.45
CA ARG A 343 -17.65 -9.49 -12.18
C ARG A 343 -18.09 -8.13 -12.75
N ASN A 344 -19.24 -8.09 -13.43
CA ASN A 344 -19.77 -6.87 -14.01
C ASN A 344 -20.12 -5.84 -12.93
N LEU A 345 -20.71 -6.29 -11.82
CA LEU A 345 -21.01 -5.44 -10.66
C LEU A 345 -19.73 -4.78 -10.11
N MET A 346 -18.63 -5.53 -9.98
CA MET A 346 -17.36 -4.96 -9.49
C MET A 346 -16.83 -3.85 -10.39
N TRP A 347 -16.84 -4.06 -11.72
CA TRP A 347 -16.44 -2.99 -12.66
C TRP A 347 -17.37 -1.77 -12.59
N SER A 348 -18.70 -1.99 -12.54
CA SER A 348 -19.67 -0.90 -12.41
C SER A 348 -19.50 -0.10 -11.12
N LEU A 349 -19.21 -0.77 -10.00
CA LEU A 349 -18.94 -0.09 -8.72
C LEU A 349 -17.68 0.78 -8.80
N THR A 350 -16.60 0.29 -9.41
CA THR A 350 -15.37 1.10 -9.58
C THR A 350 -15.59 2.31 -10.49
N GLU A 351 -16.42 2.16 -11.51
CA GLU A 351 -16.82 3.28 -12.38
C GLU A 351 -17.69 4.30 -11.63
N SER A 352 -18.66 3.81 -10.86
CA SER A 352 -19.55 4.67 -10.05
C SER A 352 -18.76 5.49 -9.02
N LEU A 353 -17.73 4.90 -8.39
CA LEU A 353 -16.82 5.64 -7.49
C LEU A 353 -16.13 6.82 -8.20
N CYS A 354 -15.77 6.66 -9.47
CA CYS A 354 -15.12 7.71 -10.25
C CYS A 354 -16.12 8.78 -10.74
N LEU A 355 -17.33 8.38 -11.14
CA LEU A 355 -18.34 9.28 -11.70
C LEU A 355 -19.10 10.08 -10.64
N ASN A 356 -19.12 9.58 -9.41
CA ASN A 356 -19.77 10.22 -8.26
C ASN A 356 -18.75 10.43 -7.12
N PRO A 357 -17.67 11.19 -7.36
CA PRO A 357 -16.67 11.41 -6.34
C PRO A 357 -17.25 12.26 -5.20
N SER A 358 -16.84 11.97 -3.97
CA SER A 358 -17.01 12.86 -2.84
C SER A 358 -15.78 13.78 -2.73
N ASP A 359 -15.98 15.01 -2.25
CA ASP A 359 -14.86 15.89 -1.93
C ASP A 359 -14.15 15.35 -0.69
N CYS A 360 -12.88 14.98 -0.82
CA CYS A 360 -12.09 14.44 0.27
C CYS A 360 -11.50 15.50 1.19
N THR A 361 -11.28 16.71 0.66
CA THR A 361 -10.64 17.80 1.38
C THR A 361 -11.17 19.14 0.89
N HIS A 362 -11.37 20.05 1.83
CA HIS A 362 -11.64 21.46 1.56
C HIS A 362 -10.32 22.24 1.56
N LEU A 363 -9.51 22.08 0.52
CA LEU A 363 -8.44 23.04 0.25
C LEU A 363 -9.07 24.25 -0.42
N GLU A 364 -8.81 25.45 0.08
CA GLU A 364 -9.37 26.73 -0.38
C GLU A 364 -9.21 26.97 -1.89
N ASP A 365 -8.34 26.24 -2.60
CA ASP A 365 -8.06 26.42 -4.02
C ASP A 365 -8.13 25.15 -4.90
N SER A 366 -8.44 23.98 -4.39
CA SER A 366 -8.60 22.78 -5.22
C SER A 366 -9.37 21.67 -4.52
N ALA A 367 -10.57 21.37 -4.99
CA ALA A 367 -11.29 20.15 -4.63
C ALA A 367 -10.46 18.92 -5.09
N VAL A 368 -10.22 17.98 -4.20
CA VAL A 368 -9.65 16.68 -4.51
C VAL A 368 -10.75 15.65 -4.45
N SER A 369 -10.99 15.00 -5.59
CA SER A 369 -12.00 13.96 -5.71
C SER A 369 -11.50 12.61 -5.17
N CYS A 370 -12.33 11.95 -4.43
CA CYS A 370 -12.09 10.64 -3.81
C CYS A 370 -13.09 9.58 -4.24
#